data_d8d3225c033cb2d159625c8c9f75fabf
#
_entry.id   d8d3225c033cb2d159625c8c9f75fabf
#
_cell.length_a   1.000
_cell.length_b   1.000
_cell.length_c   1.000
_cell.angle_alpha   90.00
_cell.angle_beta   90.00
_cell.angle_gamma   90.00
#
_symmetry.space_group_name_H-M   'P 1'
#
loop_
_entity.id
_entity.type
_entity.pdbx_description
1 polymer ?
#
loop_
_entity_poly.entity_id
_entity_poly.type
_entity_poly.pdbx_seq_one_letter_code
_entity_poly.pdbx_strand_id
1 'polypeptide(L)'
;MFHTIPKAIKERMDYLESLDKKDRLAGKSPMERLRQIPPETGKFIALLAATAPEGTYLEIGTSAGYSALWLALACKMLGRKLVTFEVLEEKANLARETFKITGLENVVELIRGDAREYIQHYKNIAFCFLDAEKTDYYDYYEKVIPNMVTGGLLIADNVISHKKILEPMLERALKDKRVDALVVPIGRGELVCRKI
;
A
#
# COMPACT_ATOMS: atom_id res chain seq x y z
N MET A 1 0.38 16.75 9.03
CA MET A 1 -0.28 15.73 8.19
C MET A 1 -1.62 15.31 8.78
N PHE A 2 -1.71 14.56 9.89
CA PHE A 2 -3.00 14.02 10.40
C PHE A 2 -3.94 15.04 11.05
N HIS A 3 -3.42 16.12 11.63
CA HIS A 3 -4.23 17.19 12.23
C HIS A 3 -4.92 18.10 11.21
N THR A 4 -4.55 17.99 9.94
CA THR A 4 -5.00 18.88 8.85
C THR A 4 -5.44 18.09 7.62
N ILE A 5 -6.04 16.89 7.83
CA ILE A 5 -6.57 16.10 6.71
C ILE A 5 -7.68 16.93 6.03
N PRO A 6 -7.59 17.18 4.71
CA PRO A 6 -8.64 17.90 3.98
C PRO A 6 -9.99 17.21 4.14
N LYS A 7 -11.05 18.02 4.26
CA LYS A 7 -12.43 17.54 4.52
C LYS A 7 -12.86 16.45 3.52
N ALA A 8 -12.65 16.68 2.22
CA ALA A 8 -13.02 15.71 1.19
C ALA A 8 -12.31 14.34 1.36
N ILE A 9 -11.03 14.35 1.75
CA ILE A 9 -10.28 13.11 2.00
C ILE A 9 -10.84 12.38 3.23
N LYS A 10 -11.09 13.12 4.32
CA LYS A 10 -11.65 12.54 5.54
C LYS A 10 -13.04 11.94 5.30
N GLU A 11 -13.94 12.67 4.65
CA GLU A 11 -15.28 12.20 4.32
C GLU A 11 -15.24 10.94 3.43
N ARG A 12 -14.31 10.89 2.47
CA ARG A 12 -14.15 9.70 1.62
C ARG A 12 -13.58 8.50 2.42
N MET A 13 -12.64 8.71 3.33
CA MET A 13 -12.15 7.67 4.24
C MET A 13 -13.30 7.11 5.08
N ASP A 14 -14.07 7.96 5.74
CA ASP A 14 -15.22 7.58 6.58
C ASP A 14 -16.27 6.79 5.76
N TYR A 15 -16.55 7.22 4.53
CA TYR A 15 -17.42 6.50 3.60
C TYR A 15 -16.91 5.09 3.28
N LEU A 16 -15.65 4.97 2.88
CA LEU A 16 -15.05 3.69 2.53
C LEU A 16 -15.00 2.73 3.73
N GLU A 17 -14.69 3.22 4.94
CA GLU A 17 -14.75 2.46 6.19
C GLU A 17 -16.17 1.92 6.45
N SER A 18 -17.19 2.77 6.24
CA SER A 18 -18.58 2.36 6.40
C SER A 18 -18.99 1.30 5.40
N LEU A 19 -18.50 1.38 4.16
CA LEU A 19 -18.78 0.42 3.10
C LEU A 19 -18.12 -0.93 3.39
N ASP A 20 -16.83 -0.97 3.76
CA ASP A 20 -16.15 -2.21 4.14
C ASP A 20 -16.82 -2.89 5.34
N LYS A 21 -17.28 -2.12 6.33
CA LYS A 21 -18.02 -2.65 7.47
C LYS A 21 -19.37 -3.28 7.04
N LYS A 22 -20.11 -2.61 6.14
CA LYS A 22 -21.37 -3.17 5.59
C LYS A 22 -21.12 -4.46 4.81
N ASP A 23 -20.09 -4.49 3.98
CA ASP A 23 -19.74 -5.68 3.20
C ASP A 23 -19.38 -6.87 4.08
N ARG A 24 -18.69 -6.64 5.19
CA ARG A 24 -18.37 -7.68 6.19
C ARG A 24 -19.63 -8.19 6.89
N LEU A 25 -20.52 -7.31 7.31
CA LEU A 25 -21.79 -7.68 7.96
C LEU A 25 -22.73 -8.44 7.02
N ALA A 26 -22.73 -8.10 5.73
CA ALA A 26 -23.50 -8.79 4.70
C ALA A 26 -22.92 -10.17 4.30
N GLY A 27 -21.80 -10.58 4.89
CA GLY A 27 -21.19 -11.88 4.60
C GLY A 27 -20.59 -12.02 3.20
N LYS A 28 -20.32 -10.92 2.52
CA LYS A 28 -19.69 -10.94 1.19
C LYS A 28 -18.38 -11.73 1.20
N SER A 29 -18.08 -12.39 0.09
CA SER A 29 -16.82 -13.11 -0.08
C SER A 29 -15.59 -12.18 0.01
N PRO A 30 -14.39 -12.68 0.33
CA PRO A 30 -13.19 -11.85 0.39
C PRO A 30 -12.89 -11.08 -0.90
N MET A 31 -13.26 -11.62 -2.07
CA MET A 31 -13.06 -10.95 -3.36
C MET A 31 -13.99 -9.75 -3.55
N GLU A 32 -15.21 -9.84 -3.05
CA GLU A 32 -16.21 -8.76 -3.15
C GLU A 32 -16.00 -7.64 -2.13
N ARG A 33 -15.24 -7.89 -1.05
CA ARG A 33 -14.94 -6.88 -0.02
C ARG A 33 -13.83 -5.94 -0.47
N LEU A 34 -13.84 -4.75 0.09
CA LEU A 34 -12.74 -3.81 -0.10
C LEU A 34 -11.44 -4.26 0.58
N ARG A 35 -11.52 -5.05 1.64
CA ARG A 35 -10.39 -5.58 2.43
C ARG A 35 -9.45 -4.48 2.93
N GLN A 36 -10.00 -3.35 3.36
CA GLN A 36 -9.23 -2.19 3.77
C GLN A 36 -8.34 -2.46 4.98
N ILE A 37 -7.21 -1.78 5.00
CA ILE A 37 -6.34 -1.68 6.17
C ILE A 37 -7.04 -0.92 7.30
N PRO A 38 -6.72 -1.20 8.58
CA PRO A 38 -7.19 -0.37 9.69
C PRO A 38 -6.62 1.06 9.64
N PRO A 39 -7.31 2.06 10.23
CA PRO A 39 -6.81 3.45 10.27
C PRO A 39 -5.43 3.61 10.90
N GLU A 40 -5.10 2.81 11.92
CA GLU A 40 -3.77 2.81 12.55
C GLU A 40 -2.67 2.35 11.59
N THR A 41 -2.93 1.32 10.77
CA THR A 41 -2.02 0.92 9.68
C THR A 41 -1.89 2.04 8.66
N GLY A 42 -2.99 2.69 8.27
CA GLY A 42 -2.96 3.83 7.36
C GLY A 42 -2.07 4.97 7.85
N LYS A 43 -2.18 5.34 9.14
CA LYS A 43 -1.30 6.34 9.78
C LYS A 43 0.15 5.89 9.80
N PHE A 44 0.39 4.62 10.10
CA PHE A 44 1.73 4.05 10.18
C PHE A 44 2.45 4.12 8.83
N ILE A 45 1.82 3.63 7.76
CA ILE A 45 2.42 3.67 6.42
C ILE A 45 2.63 5.10 5.91
N ALA A 46 1.72 6.03 6.24
CA ALA A 46 1.87 7.44 5.88
C ALA A 46 3.04 8.11 6.60
N LEU A 47 3.28 7.79 7.89
CA LEU A 47 4.45 8.29 8.63
C LEU A 47 5.74 7.76 8.01
N LEU A 48 5.80 6.47 7.69
CA LEU A 48 6.97 5.87 7.07
C LEU A 48 7.22 6.42 5.66
N ALA A 49 6.17 6.58 4.86
CA ALA A 49 6.28 7.22 3.54
C ALA A 49 6.82 8.66 3.64
N ALA A 50 6.41 9.41 4.67
CA ALA A 50 6.90 10.77 4.90
C ALA A 50 8.40 10.84 5.29
N THR A 51 8.98 9.75 5.75
CA THR A 51 10.41 9.65 6.14
C THR A 51 11.28 8.95 5.09
N ALA A 52 10.68 8.35 4.07
CA ALA A 52 11.40 7.65 3.02
C ALA A 52 12.23 8.63 2.17
N PRO A 53 13.36 8.17 1.60
CA PRO A 53 14.24 9.02 0.79
C PRO A 53 13.55 9.51 -0.50
N GLU A 54 14.26 10.29 -1.28
CA GLU A 54 13.80 10.72 -2.60
C GLU A 54 13.77 9.54 -3.57
N GLY A 55 12.72 9.47 -4.42
CA GLY A 55 12.56 8.44 -5.42
C GLY A 55 11.10 8.13 -5.72
N THR A 56 10.85 6.96 -6.32
CA THR A 56 9.53 6.49 -6.71
C THR A 56 8.76 5.90 -5.53
N TYR A 57 7.49 6.24 -5.42
CA TYR A 57 6.55 5.70 -4.41
C TYR A 57 5.54 4.79 -5.08
N LEU A 58 5.49 3.55 -4.63
CA LEU A 58 4.61 2.51 -5.18
C LEU A 58 3.64 1.98 -4.13
N GLU A 59 2.46 1.58 -4.59
CA GLU A 59 1.52 0.76 -3.86
C GLU A 59 1.07 -0.40 -4.75
N ILE A 60 1.05 -1.62 -4.21
CA ILE A 60 0.63 -2.82 -4.92
C ILE A 60 -0.61 -3.37 -4.21
N GLY A 61 -1.78 -3.19 -4.84
CA GLY A 61 -3.09 -3.48 -4.27
C GLY A 61 -3.82 -2.21 -3.83
N THR A 62 -4.45 -1.52 -4.80
CA THR A 62 -5.19 -0.25 -4.56
C THR A 62 -6.54 -0.47 -3.91
N SER A 63 -7.27 -1.52 -4.32
CA SER A 63 -8.69 -1.71 -4.01
C SER A 63 -9.49 -0.42 -4.31
N ALA A 64 -10.30 0.09 -3.36
CA ALA A 64 -11.03 1.36 -3.52
C ALA A 64 -10.20 2.62 -3.22
N GLY A 65 -8.90 2.49 -2.98
CA GLY A 65 -7.96 3.60 -2.78
C GLY A 65 -7.82 4.08 -1.33
N TYR A 66 -8.26 3.31 -0.33
CA TYR A 66 -8.22 3.76 1.06
C TYR A 66 -6.78 3.95 1.59
N SER A 67 -5.90 2.97 1.40
CA SER A 67 -4.47 3.08 1.73
C SER A 67 -3.78 4.17 0.92
N ALA A 68 -4.12 4.29 -0.38
CA ALA A 68 -3.63 5.36 -1.23
C ALA A 68 -4.00 6.77 -0.72
N LEU A 69 -5.17 6.96 -0.07
CA LEU A 69 -5.51 8.24 0.57
C LEU A 69 -4.53 8.59 1.68
N TRP A 70 -4.13 7.63 2.52
CA TRP A 70 -3.13 7.84 3.58
C TRP A 70 -1.75 8.16 2.99
N LEU A 71 -1.31 7.40 1.99
CA LEU A 71 -0.03 7.61 1.31
C LEU A 71 0.01 8.94 0.56
N ALA A 72 -1.11 9.34 -0.05
CA ALA A 72 -1.23 10.63 -0.75
C ALA A 72 -1.05 11.83 0.18
N LEU A 73 -1.40 11.74 1.47
CA LEU A 73 -1.10 12.80 2.45
C LEU A 73 0.41 13.03 2.57
N ALA A 74 1.19 11.96 2.64
CA ALA A 74 2.66 12.04 2.68
C ALA A 74 3.22 12.54 1.35
N CYS A 75 2.78 11.98 0.23
CA CYS A 75 3.23 12.37 -1.11
C CYS A 75 2.96 13.85 -1.38
N LYS A 76 1.76 14.34 -1.03
CA LYS A 76 1.42 15.76 -1.20
C LYS A 76 2.31 16.69 -0.36
N MET A 77 2.60 16.30 0.89
CA MET A 77 3.50 17.05 1.77
C MET A 77 4.93 17.14 1.20
N LEU A 78 5.36 16.08 0.53
CA LEU A 78 6.71 15.98 -0.03
C LEU A 78 6.82 16.46 -1.50
N GLY A 79 5.71 16.87 -2.13
CA GLY A 79 5.68 17.21 -3.55
C GLY A 79 5.95 16.02 -4.49
N ARG A 80 5.54 14.79 -4.05
CA ARG A 80 5.78 13.53 -4.77
C ARG A 80 4.48 12.92 -5.31
N LYS A 81 4.62 11.93 -6.19
CA LYS A 81 3.50 11.14 -6.70
C LYS A 81 3.56 9.71 -6.14
N LEU A 82 2.39 9.12 -5.97
CA LEU A 82 2.18 7.71 -5.71
C LEU A 82 1.73 7.02 -7.00
N VAL A 83 2.38 5.93 -7.38
CA VAL A 83 1.89 5.02 -8.42
C VAL A 83 1.28 3.82 -7.74
N THR A 84 0.02 3.50 -8.05
CA THR A 84 -0.70 2.39 -7.43
C THR A 84 -1.28 1.44 -8.48
N PHE A 85 -1.29 0.14 -8.17
CA PHE A 85 -1.68 -0.94 -9.10
C PHE A 85 -2.90 -1.68 -8.59
N GLU A 86 -3.88 -1.90 -9.48
CA GLU A 86 -5.07 -2.70 -9.21
C GLU A 86 -5.41 -3.60 -10.41
N VAL A 87 -5.62 -4.89 -10.17
CA VAL A 87 -5.94 -5.86 -11.23
C VAL A 87 -7.42 -5.92 -11.56
N LEU A 88 -8.30 -5.65 -10.56
CA LEU A 88 -9.74 -5.76 -10.71
C LEU A 88 -10.33 -4.43 -11.22
N GLU A 89 -10.98 -4.48 -12.39
CA GLU A 89 -11.59 -3.30 -13.03
C GLU A 89 -12.59 -2.58 -12.12
N GLU A 90 -13.45 -3.33 -11.44
CA GLU A 90 -14.47 -2.75 -10.54
C GLU A 90 -13.82 -1.95 -9.39
N LYS A 91 -12.75 -2.49 -8.80
CA LYS A 91 -12.01 -1.82 -7.73
C LYS A 91 -11.22 -0.63 -8.27
N ALA A 92 -10.58 -0.78 -9.43
CA ALA A 92 -9.90 0.33 -10.10
C ALA A 92 -10.86 1.50 -10.39
N ASN A 93 -12.11 1.22 -10.81
CA ASN A 93 -13.13 2.26 -11.02
C ASN A 93 -13.51 2.97 -9.73
N LEU A 94 -13.68 2.23 -8.62
CA LEU A 94 -13.92 2.82 -7.29
C LEU A 94 -12.74 3.69 -6.83
N ALA A 95 -11.52 3.26 -7.09
CA ALA A 95 -10.32 4.03 -6.77
C ALA A 95 -10.24 5.32 -7.61
N ARG A 96 -10.52 5.27 -8.92
CA ARG A 96 -10.61 6.48 -9.78
C ARG A 96 -11.64 7.48 -9.23
N GLU A 97 -12.82 6.99 -8.85
CA GLU A 97 -13.84 7.82 -8.20
C GLU A 97 -13.31 8.42 -6.89
N THR A 98 -12.63 7.63 -6.05
CA THR A 98 -12.03 8.09 -4.80
C THR A 98 -11.04 9.23 -5.06
N PHE A 99 -10.13 9.08 -6.00
CA PHE A 99 -9.12 10.11 -6.30
C PHE A 99 -9.74 11.36 -6.90
N LYS A 100 -10.77 11.23 -7.74
CA LYS A 100 -11.53 12.34 -8.31
C LYS A 100 -12.26 13.16 -7.24
N ILE A 101 -13.02 12.50 -6.36
CA ILE A 101 -13.76 13.16 -5.27
C ILE A 101 -12.82 13.90 -4.31
N THR A 102 -11.64 13.34 -4.08
CA THR A 102 -10.66 13.90 -3.15
C THR A 102 -9.68 14.88 -3.78
N GLY A 103 -9.75 15.10 -5.11
CA GLY A 103 -8.85 15.97 -5.86
C GLY A 103 -7.38 15.49 -5.84
N LEU A 104 -7.18 14.17 -5.83
CA LEU A 104 -5.84 13.55 -5.75
C LEU A 104 -5.34 13.00 -7.09
N GLU A 105 -6.03 13.25 -8.19
CA GLU A 105 -5.68 12.75 -9.53
C GLU A 105 -4.28 13.21 -10.01
N ASN A 106 -3.82 14.34 -9.51
CA ASN A 106 -2.46 14.84 -9.80
C ASN A 106 -1.39 14.29 -8.86
N VAL A 107 -1.78 13.61 -7.77
CA VAL A 107 -0.88 13.04 -6.74
C VAL A 107 -0.79 11.54 -6.86
N VAL A 108 -1.89 10.89 -7.25
CA VAL A 108 -1.98 9.41 -7.35
C VAL A 108 -2.21 9.03 -8.82
N GLU A 109 -1.32 8.24 -9.35
CA GLU A 109 -1.42 7.60 -10.66
C GLU A 109 -1.88 6.16 -10.47
N LEU A 110 -3.08 5.82 -10.95
CA LEU A 110 -3.61 4.46 -10.90
C LEU A 110 -3.35 3.74 -12.22
N ILE A 111 -2.66 2.62 -12.13
CA ILE A 111 -2.44 1.69 -13.24
C ILE A 111 -3.31 0.45 -13.02
N ARG A 112 -4.22 0.19 -13.96
CA ARG A 112 -4.95 -1.07 -13.97
C ARG A 112 -4.08 -2.14 -14.61
N GLY A 113 -3.68 -3.15 -13.82
CA GLY A 113 -2.85 -4.27 -14.27
C GLY A 113 -2.10 -4.94 -13.12
N ASP A 114 -1.43 -6.03 -13.44
CA ASP A 114 -0.55 -6.72 -12.50
C ASP A 114 0.76 -5.95 -12.36
N ALA A 115 1.07 -5.50 -11.16
CA ALA A 115 2.30 -4.76 -10.89
C ALA A 115 3.58 -5.50 -11.33
N ARG A 116 3.56 -6.85 -11.39
CA ARG A 116 4.70 -7.66 -11.85
C ARG A 116 5.13 -7.34 -13.30
N GLU A 117 4.20 -6.86 -14.12
CA GLU A 117 4.46 -6.48 -15.49
C GLU A 117 5.09 -5.08 -15.62
N TYR A 118 4.91 -4.24 -14.59
CA TYR A 118 5.30 -2.83 -14.61
C TYR A 118 6.51 -2.50 -13.72
N ILE A 119 6.71 -3.21 -12.60
CA ILE A 119 7.76 -2.89 -11.60
C ILE A 119 9.14 -2.74 -12.24
N GLN A 120 9.46 -3.54 -13.25
CA GLN A 120 10.75 -3.48 -13.96
C GLN A 120 11.05 -2.12 -14.61
N HIS A 121 10.02 -1.32 -14.88
CA HIS A 121 10.15 0.03 -15.45
C HIS A 121 10.38 1.10 -14.40
N TYR A 122 10.19 0.78 -13.13
CA TYR A 122 10.42 1.69 -12.00
C TYR A 122 11.79 1.43 -11.38
N LYS A 123 12.60 2.49 -11.37
CA LYS A 123 13.91 2.51 -10.70
C LYS A 123 13.86 3.50 -9.55
N ASN A 124 14.87 3.44 -8.69
CA ASN A 124 14.96 4.33 -7.53
C ASN A 124 13.70 4.29 -6.67
N ILE A 125 13.18 3.09 -6.40
CA ILE A 125 12.00 2.93 -5.53
C ILE A 125 12.41 3.31 -4.11
N ALA A 126 11.79 4.36 -3.59
CA ALA A 126 12.05 4.87 -2.25
C ALA A 126 11.03 4.36 -1.22
N PHE A 127 9.83 4.06 -1.67
CA PHE A 127 8.78 3.50 -0.83
C PHE A 127 7.91 2.53 -1.63
N CYS A 128 7.55 1.42 -1.02
CA CYS A 128 6.60 0.47 -1.59
C CYS A 128 5.69 -0.07 -0.48
N PHE A 129 4.38 0.08 -0.63
CA PHE A 129 3.38 -0.60 0.19
C PHE A 129 2.81 -1.79 -0.57
N LEU A 130 2.86 -2.97 0.03
CA LEU A 130 2.42 -4.24 -0.56
C LEU A 130 1.22 -4.79 0.22
N ASP A 131 0.02 -4.70 -0.37
CA ASP A 131 -1.23 -5.28 0.14
C ASP A 131 -2.08 -5.88 -0.99
N ALA A 132 -1.48 -6.78 -1.75
CA ALA A 132 -2.08 -7.51 -2.86
C ALA A 132 -2.58 -8.91 -2.46
N GLU A 133 -2.71 -9.81 -3.44
CA GLU A 133 -2.99 -11.23 -3.19
C GLU A 133 -1.76 -11.91 -2.56
N LYS A 134 -1.99 -12.66 -1.47
CA LYS A 134 -0.92 -13.10 -0.56
C LYS A 134 0.04 -14.12 -1.19
N THR A 135 -0.45 -14.90 -2.15
CA THR A 135 0.36 -15.87 -2.89
C THR A 135 1.47 -15.22 -3.74
N ASP A 136 1.31 -13.94 -4.08
CA ASP A 136 2.19 -13.23 -5.00
C ASP A 136 3.24 -12.36 -4.28
N TYR A 137 3.21 -12.28 -2.94
CA TYR A 137 4.09 -11.42 -2.15
C TYR A 137 5.57 -11.71 -2.34
N TYR A 138 5.93 -12.99 -2.46
CA TYR A 138 7.34 -13.38 -2.68
C TYR A 138 7.86 -12.82 -4.01
N ASP A 139 7.07 -12.90 -5.07
CA ASP A 139 7.45 -12.40 -6.39
C ASP A 139 7.54 -10.87 -6.40
N TYR A 140 6.60 -10.18 -5.75
CA TYR A 140 6.67 -8.73 -5.60
C TYR A 140 7.91 -8.30 -4.82
N TYR A 141 8.22 -8.97 -3.71
CA TYR A 141 9.40 -8.71 -2.91
C TYR A 141 10.69 -8.80 -3.75
N GLU A 142 10.87 -9.91 -4.48
CA GLU A 142 12.07 -10.12 -5.31
C GLU A 142 12.16 -9.16 -6.51
N LYS A 143 11.04 -8.61 -6.97
CA LYS A 143 11.04 -7.58 -8.02
C LYS A 143 11.27 -6.17 -7.48
N VAL A 144 10.78 -5.85 -6.29
CA VAL A 144 10.88 -4.51 -5.70
C VAL A 144 12.27 -4.25 -5.12
N ILE A 145 12.79 -5.15 -4.26
CA ILE A 145 14.04 -4.93 -3.51
C ILE A 145 15.25 -4.58 -4.39
N PRO A 146 15.49 -5.22 -5.55
CA PRO A 146 16.62 -4.86 -6.41
C PRO A 146 16.55 -3.45 -7.01
N ASN A 147 15.33 -2.89 -7.11
CA ASN A 147 15.08 -1.58 -7.71
C ASN A 147 14.96 -0.45 -6.67
N MET A 148 15.13 -0.75 -5.39
CA MET A 148 15.06 0.22 -4.32
C MET A 148 16.36 0.99 -4.14
N VAL A 149 16.22 2.26 -3.77
CA VAL A 149 17.36 3.09 -3.30
C VAL A 149 17.76 2.68 -1.89
N THR A 150 19.03 2.92 -1.52
CA THR A 150 19.48 2.80 -0.13
C THR A 150 18.64 3.69 0.79
N GLY A 151 18.18 3.13 1.91
CA GLY A 151 17.26 3.79 2.83
C GLY A 151 15.79 3.69 2.43
N GLY A 152 15.48 3.19 1.24
CA GLY A 152 14.10 2.96 0.79
C GLY A 152 13.38 1.94 1.67
N LEU A 153 12.05 2.06 1.78
CA LEU A 153 11.20 1.26 2.65
C LEU A 153 10.21 0.42 1.84
N LEU A 154 10.19 -0.90 2.09
CA LEU A 154 9.10 -1.77 1.68
C LEU A 154 8.32 -2.17 2.92
N ILE A 155 6.99 -1.97 2.89
CA ILE A 155 6.06 -2.35 3.93
C ILE A 155 5.09 -3.38 3.35
N ALA A 156 4.95 -4.55 4.00
CA ALA A 156 4.01 -5.58 3.55
C ALA A 156 3.00 -5.89 4.65
N ASP A 157 1.70 -5.71 4.33
CA ASP A 157 0.59 -5.94 5.26
C ASP A 157 0.27 -7.43 5.43
N ASN A 158 -0.46 -7.74 6.48
CA ASN A 158 -1.04 -9.05 6.80
C ASN A 158 -0.04 -10.14 7.23
N VAL A 159 1.19 -9.80 7.54
CA VAL A 159 2.22 -10.82 7.81
C VAL A 159 2.01 -11.62 9.11
N ILE A 160 1.18 -11.11 10.04
CA ILE A 160 0.76 -11.87 11.22
C ILE A 160 -0.52 -12.65 10.93
N SER A 161 -1.54 -11.99 10.37
CA SER A 161 -2.85 -12.62 10.12
C SER A 161 -2.82 -13.71 9.04
N HIS A 162 -1.91 -13.61 8.09
CA HIS A 162 -1.71 -14.58 7.00
C HIS A 162 -0.33 -15.24 7.04
N LYS A 163 0.25 -15.38 8.24
CA LYS A 163 1.62 -15.87 8.44
C LYS A 163 1.94 -17.13 7.65
N LYS A 164 1.04 -18.12 7.68
CA LYS A 164 1.26 -19.42 7.01
C LYS A 164 1.50 -19.28 5.50
N ILE A 165 0.75 -18.41 4.83
CA ILE A 165 0.87 -18.19 3.37
C ILE A 165 2.10 -17.32 3.09
N LEU A 166 2.39 -16.35 3.96
CA LEU A 166 3.47 -15.38 3.77
C LEU A 166 4.82 -15.85 4.34
N GLU A 167 4.87 -17.03 4.98
CA GLU A 167 6.10 -17.58 5.59
C GLU A 167 7.31 -17.60 4.64
N PRO A 168 7.17 -18.04 3.36
CA PRO A 168 8.31 -18.04 2.44
C PRO A 168 8.89 -16.64 2.20
N MET A 169 8.03 -15.61 2.02
CA MET A 169 8.46 -14.23 1.85
C MET A 169 9.06 -13.67 3.14
N LEU A 170 8.43 -13.95 4.30
CA LEU A 170 8.93 -13.52 5.61
C LEU A 170 10.32 -14.08 5.90
N GLU A 171 10.52 -15.38 5.72
CA GLU A 171 11.83 -16.00 5.93
C GLU A 171 12.88 -15.43 4.99
N ARG A 172 12.50 -15.20 3.73
CA ARG A 172 13.37 -14.58 2.74
C ARG A 172 13.80 -13.18 3.17
N ALA A 173 12.84 -12.32 3.56
CA ALA A 173 13.10 -10.94 3.96
C ALA A 173 13.94 -10.85 5.24
N LEU A 174 13.63 -11.65 6.26
CA LEU A 174 14.35 -11.64 7.55
C LEU A 174 15.79 -12.18 7.47
N LYS A 175 16.13 -12.94 6.41
CA LYS A 175 17.48 -13.47 6.14
C LYS A 175 18.19 -12.69 5.02
N ASP A 176 17.56 -11.74 4.39
CA ASP A 176 18.08 -11.01 3.23
C ASP A 176 19.10 -9.94 3.64
N LYS A 177 20.36 -10.12 3.23
CA LYS A 177 21.42 -9.15 3.50
C LYS A 177 21.29 -7.81 2.74
N ARG A 178 20.32 -7.70 1.86
CA ARG A 178 20.05 -6.45 1.12
C ARG A 178 19.18 -5.46 1.90
N VAL A 179 18.58 -5.92 3.01
CA VAL A 179 17.64 -5.12 3.80
C VAL A 179 17.82 -5.37 5.31
N ASP A 180 17.52 -4.36 6.11
CA ASP A 180 17.18 -4.53 7.52
C ASP A 180 15.66 -4.75 7.61
N ALA A 181 15.22 -5.85 8.22
CA ALA A 181 13.82 -6.24 8.24
C ALA A 181 13.33 -6.60 9.64
N LEU A 182 12.10 -6.18 9.96
CA LEU A 182 11.42 -6.57 11.20
C LEU A 182 9.91 -6.63 11.01
N VAL A 183 9.23 -7.40 11.85
CA VAL A 183 7.76 -7.45 11.91
C VAL A 183 7.26 -6.54 13.02
N VAL A 184 6.35 -5.63 12.66
CA VAL A 184 5.68 -4.69 13.58
C VAL A 184 4.24 -5.16 13.81
N PRO A 185 3.80 -5.40 15.08
CA PRO A 185 2.47 -5.90 15.37
C PRO A 185 1.44 -4.75 15.41
N ILE A 186 1.27 -4.05 14.29
CA ILE A 186 0.23 -3.05 14.08
C ILE A 186 -0.80 -3.59 13.09
N GLY A 187 -2.07 -3.26 13.26
CA GLY A 187 -3.13 -3.76 12.40
C GLY A 187 -3.16 -5.28 12.33
N ARG A 188 -2.87 -5.82 11.16
CA ARG A 188 -2.79 -7.27 10.91
C ARG A 188 -1.36 -7.80 10.87
N GLY A 189 -0.40 -6.97 11.24
CA GLY A 189 1.03 -7.23 11.22
C GLY A 189 1.70 -6.74 9.93
N GLU A 190 2.67 -5.84 10.10
CA GLU A 190 3.43 -5.25 9.01
C GLU A 190 4.87 -5.78 9.01
N LEU A 191 5.35 -6.30 7.87
CA LEU A 191 6.77 -6.44 7.64
C LEU A 191 7.32 -5.10 7.17
N VAL A 192 8.32 -4.59 7.86
CA VAL A 192 9.04 -3.37 7.46
C VAL A 192 10.44 -3.78 7.02
N CYS A 193 10.79 -3.47 5.78
CA CYS A 193 12.12 -3.67 5.22
C CYS A 193 12.73 -2.31 4.85
N ARG A 194 13.95 -2.03 5.31
CA ARG A 194 14.75 -0.87 4.90
C ARG A 194 15.91 -1.34 4.05
N LYS A 195 16.03 -0.82 2.85
CA LYS A 195 17.12 -1.13 1.91
C LYS A 195 18.47 -0.63 2.45
N ILE A 196 19.46 -1.52 2.48
CA ILE A 196 20.87 -1.20 2.84
C ILE A 196 21.61 -0.57 1.66
#